data_50b535d27ff140e4acc62d882d69a4ef
#
_entry.id   50b535d27ff140e4acc62d882d69a4ef
#
_cell.length_a   1.000
_cell.length_b   1.000
_cell.length_c   1.000
_cell.angle_alpha   90.00
_cell.angle_beta   90.00
_cell.angle_gamma   90.00
#
_symmetry.space_group_name_H-M   'P 1'
#
loop_
_entity.id
_entity.type
_entity.pdbx_description
1 polymer ?
#
loop_
_entity_poly.entity_id
_entity_poly.type
_entity_poly.pdbx_seq_one_letter_code
_entity_poly.pdbx_strand_id
1 'polypeptide(L)'
;MQTEFDTIAAISTAPGEGAIGIVRISGDDAIRIADEVYRLKEKRLKEQPSHTIHYGHIVDPKNDEVIDEVMVTVLRAPKTFTREDVVEINCHGGIVAINRILQLVLRMGARLAEPGEFTKRAFLNGRIDLSQAEAVMDLIRAKTDKSMQMAMRQLDGELSKLIQNLRQEILNTLAQVEVNIDYPEYDDVEEMTLQLLREKTQQVSQGIRALLNTASQGKILRDGLKTAIVGRPNVGKSSLLNVLLREEKAIVTDIAGTTRDTIEEYVNVRGVPLQLIDTAG
;
A
#
# COMPACT_ATOMS: atom_id res chain seq x y z
N MET A 1 23.56 7.16 -12.82
CA MET A 1 22.82 7.66 -11.64
C MET A 1 21.38 7.84 -12.08
N GLN A 2 20.47 6.99 -11.61
CA GLN A 2 19.05 7.23 -11.77
C GLN A 2 18.70 8.45 -10.91
N THR A 3 18.16 9.48 -11.51
CA THR A 3 17.73 10.66 -10.77
C THR A 3 16.46 10.28 -10.01
N GLU A 4 16.40 10.54 -8.70
CA GLU A 4 15.21 10.30 -7.84
C GLU A 4 13.95 11.07 -8.30
N PHE A 5 14.04 11.84 -9.38
CA PHE A 5 13.02 12.73 -9.94
C PHE A 5 12.58 12.35 -11.36
N ASP A 6 12.92 11.16 -11.86
CA ASP A 6 12.45 10.72 -13.16
C ASP A 6 10.95 10.37 -13.15
N THR A 7 10.29 10.49 -14.30
CA THR A 7 8.88 10.11 -14.43
C THR A 7 8.78 8.61 -14.65
N ILE A 8 7.96 7.95 -13.84
CA ILE A 8 7.75 6.50 -13.88
C ILE A 8 6.36 6.14 -14.39
N ALA A 9 6.24 4.95 -14.99
CA ALA A 9 4.97 4.39 -15.41
C ALA A 9 4.88 2.89 -15.14
N ALA A 10 3.69 2.41 -14.82
CA ALA A 10 3.40 0.98 -14.69
C ALA A 10 1.91 0.68 -14.91
N ILE A 11 1.61 -0.59 -15.18
CA ILE A 11 0.24 -1.12 -15.10
C ILE A 11 -0.12 -1.25 -13.62
N SER A 12 -1.23 -0.61 -13.22
CA SER A 12 -1.68 -0.55 -11.82
C SER A 12 -2.85 -1.50 -11.50
N THR A 13 -3.41 -2.15 -12.50
CA THR A 13 -4.42 -3.20 -12.34
C THR A 13 -3.79 -4.58 -12.27
N ALA A 14 -4.48 -5.53 -11.65
CA ALA A 14 -4.02 -6.92 -11.60
C ALA A 14 -3.82 -7.48 -13.03
N PRO A 15 -2.82 -8.35 -13.26
CA PRO A 15 -2.63 -9.01 -14.55
C PRO A 15 -3.80 -9.95 -14.84
N GLY A 16 -4.22 -9.98 -16.10
CA GLY A 16 -5.33 -10.81 -16.56
C GLY A 16 -6.24 -10.06 -17.54
N GLU A 17 -7.29 -10.73 -18.03
CA GLU A 17 -8.31 -10.11 -18.87
C GLU A 17 -9.39 -9.47 -17.99
N GLY A 18 -9.70 -8.23 -18.24
CA GLY A 18 -10.72 -7.46 -17.52
C GLY A 18 -11.38 -6.42 -18.40
N ALA A 19 -12.43 -5.80 -17.91
CA ALA A 19 -13.09 -4.70 -18.64
C ALA A 19 -12.21 -3.45 -18.71
N ILE A 20 -11.45 -3.17 -17.65
CA ILE A 20 -10.62 -1.95 -17.50
C ILE A 20 -9.20 -2.34 -17.10
N GLY A 21 -8.23 -1.70 -17.75
CA GLY A 21 -6.83 -1.68 -17.37
C GLY A 21 -6.37 -0.25 -17.10
N ILE A 22 -5.45 -0.06 -16.17
CA ILE A 22 -4.94 1.26 -15.79
C ILE A 22 -3.42 1.29 -15.97
N VAL A 23 -2.95 2.21 -16.81
CA VAL A 23 -1.53 2.61 -16.85
C VAL A 23 -1.40 3.90 -16.07
N ARG A 24 -0.60 3.87 -15.00
CA ARG A 24 -0.32 5.03 -14.15
C ARG A 24 1.05 5.59 -14.47
N ILE A 25 1.12 6.92 -14.57
CA ILE A 25 2.34 7.70 -14.78
C ILE A 25 2.49 8.64 -13.60
N SER A 26 3.68 8.79 -13.01
CA SER A 26 3.96 9.69 -11.88
C SER A 26 5.32 10.36 -12.05
N GLY A 27 5.38 11.66 -11.81
CA GLY A 27 6.57 12.49 -11.92
C GLY A 27 6.32 13.81 -12.63
N ASP A 28 7.33 14.65 -12.72
CA ASP A 28 7.22 16.01 -13.26
C ASP A 28 6.76 16.05 -14.73
N ASP A 29 7.12 15.04 -15.51
CA ASP A 29 6.75 14.93 -16.91
C ASP A 29 5.47 14.11 -17.16
N ALA A 30 4.77 13.65 -16.13
CA ALA A 30 3.63 12.74 -16.28
C ALA A 30 2.54 13.29 -17.20
N ILE A 31 2.18 14.57 -17.03
CA ILE A 31 1.14 15.23 -17.84
C ILE A 31 1.66 15.48 -19.26
N ARG A 32 2.92 15.85 -19.43
CA ARG A 32 3.54 16.06 -20.74
C ARG A 32 3.55 14.78 -21.57
N ILE A 33 4.02 13.69 -20.98
CA ILE A 33 4.10 12.38 -21.64
C ILE A 33 2.71 11.88 -22.04
N ALA A 34 1.72 12.00 -21.15
CA ALA A 34 0.35 11.62 -21.45
C ALA A 34 -0.26 12.49 -22.56
N ASP A 35 0.00 13.81 -22.56
CA ASP A 35 -0.50 14.76 -23.56
C ASP A 35 0.04 14.46 -24.97
N GLU A 36 1.26 13.91 -25.09
CA GLU A 36 1.87 13.55 -26.38
C GLU A 36 1.17 12.36 -27.06
N VAL A 37 0.61 11.44 -26.29
CA VAL A 37 -0.02 10.22 -26.80
C VAL A 37 -1.56 10.30 -26.80
N TYR A 38 -2.13 11.27 -26.12
CA TYR A 38 -3.58 11.44 -26.00
C TYR A 38 -4.12 12.40 -27.04
N ARG A 39 -5.27 12.05 -27.64
CA ARG A 39 -6.00 12.89 -28.60
C ARG A 39 -7.39 13.22 -28.08
N LEU A 40 -7.61 14.53 -27.85
CA LEU A 40 -8.91 15.14 -27.54
C LEU A 40 -9.22 16.21 -28.62
N LYS A 41 -10.50 16.38 -28.97
CA LYS A 41 -10.90 17.31 -30.04
C LYS A 41 -10.59 18.78 -29.77
N GLU A 42 -10.55 19.23 -28.51
CA GLU A 42 -10.59 20.67 -28.21
C GLU A 42 -9.55 21.20 -27.22
N LYS A 43 -8.95 20.36 -26.34
CA LYS A 43 -8.00 20.85 -25.31
C LYS A 43 -6.94 19.81 -24.97
N ARG A 44 -5.73 20.27 -24.72
CA ARG A 44 -4.63 19.42 -24.26
C ARG A 44 -4.76 19.08 -22.78
N LEU A 45 -4.25 17.91 -22.34
CA LEU A 45 -4.25 17.49 -20.92
C LEU A 45 -3.53 18.49 -20.01
N LYS A 46 -2.47 19.12 -20.52
CA LYS A 46 -1.74 20.17 -19.78
C LYS A 46 -2.58 21.40 -19.38
N GLU A 47 -3.67 21.65 -20.09
CA GLU A 47 -4.59 22.77 -19.84
C GLU A 47 -5.74 22.36 -18.91
N GLN A 48 -5.86 21.08 -18.58
CA GLN A 48 -6.95 20.58 -17.77
C GLN A 48 -6.67 20.80 -16.27
N PRO A 49 -7.73 21.08 -15.49
CA PRO A 49 -7.59 21.19 -14.05
C PRO A 49 -7.31 19.84 -13.41
N SER A 50 -6.79 19.89 -12.17
CA SER A 50 -6.55 18.68 -11.37
C SER A 50 -7.85 17.98 -10.98
N HIS A 51 -7.80 16.66 -10.83
CA HIS A 51 -8.92 15.80 -10.44
C HIS A 51 -10.07 15.80 -11.45
N THR A 52 -9.72 15.77 -12.73
CA THR A 52 -10.67 15.69 -13.84
C THR A 52 -10.41 14.47 -14.70
N ILE A 53 -11.46 13.96 -15.32
CA ILE A 53 -11.44 12.80 -16.21
C ILE A 53 -11.83 13.25 -17.61
N HIS A 54 -11.07 12.80 -18.60
CA HIS A 54 -11.22 13.20 -20.00
C HIS A 54 -11.33 11.97 -20.90
N TYR A 55 -12.39 11.93 -21.69
CA TYR A 55 -12.61 10.91 -22.70
C TYR A 55 -11.84 11.22 -23.98
N GLY A 56 -11.19 10.23 -24.57
CA GLY A 56 -10.45 10.40 -25.82
C GLY A 56 -9.79 9.10 -26.29
N HIS A 57 -8.73 9.24 -27.08
CA HIS A 57 -8.03 8.11 -27.68
C HIS A 57 -6.52 8.17 -27.36
N ILE A 58 -5.91 7.02 -27.19
CA ILE A 58 -4.44 6.89 -27.23
C ILE A 58 -4.03 6.63 -28.66
N VAL A 59 -3.14 7.46 -29.18
CA VAL A 59 -2.67 7.44 -30.56
C VAL A 59 -1.14 7.37 -30.56
N ASP A 60 -0.57 6.50 -31.37
CA ASP A 60 0.90 6.48 -31.59
C ASP A 60 1.29 7.69 -32.46
N PRO A 61 2.06 8.65 -31.93
CA PRO A 61 2.43 9.85 -32.67
C PRO A 61 3.33 9.60 -33.91
N LYS A 62 3.87 8.39 -34.07
CA LYS A 62 4.72 8.04 -35.22
C LYS A 62 3.95 7.74 -36.49
N ASN A 63 2.76 7.14 -36.36
CA ASN A 63 1.98 6.64 -37.50
C ASN A 63 0.50 7.02 -37.40
N ASP A 64 0.11 7.83 -36.43
CA ASP A 64 -1.29 8.21 -36.12
C ASP A 64 -2.25 7.01 -35.92
N GLU A 65 -1.70 5.84 -35.57
CA GLU A 65 -2.51 4.66 -35.24
C GLU A 65 -3.24 4.85 -33.92
N VAL A 66 -4.56 4.71 -33.94
CA VAL A 66 -5.38 4.65 -32.70
C VAL A 66 -5.17 3.31 -32.03
N ILE A 67 -4.65 3.33 -30.79
CA ILE A 67 -4.39 2.13 -30.01
C ILE A 67 -5.64 1.72 -29.23
N ASP A 68 -6.27 2.68 -28.55
CA ASP A 68 -7.44 2.41 -27.72
C ASP A 68 -8.25 3.70 -27.46
N GLU A 69 -9.51 3.50 -27.11
CA GLU A 69 -10.43 4.50 -26.60
C GLU A 69 -10.37 4.49 -25.08
N VAL A 70 -10.11 5.64 -24.45
CA VAL A 70 -9.70 5.71 -23.04
C VAL A 70 -10.39 6.83 -22.27
N MET A 71 -10.36 6.70 -20.94
CA MET A 71 -10.58 7.83 -20.02
C MET A 71 -9.26 8.15 -19.31
N VAL A 72 -8.81 9.39 -19.40
CA VAL A 72 -7.58 9.86 -18.79
C VAL A 72 -7.88 10.75 -17.59
N THR A 73 -7.36 10.37 -16.43
CA THR A 73 -7.47 11.17 -15.20
C THR A 73 -6.22 12.00 -15.02
N VAL A 74 -6.37 13.31 -14.78
CA VAL A 74 -5.27 14.24 -14.51
C VAL A 74 -5.29 14.62 -13.03
N LEU A 75 -4.20 14.37 -12.33
CA LEU A 75 -4.03 14.65 -10.90
C LEU A 75 -2.73 15.44 -10.72
N ARG A 76 -2.83 16.68 -10.21
CA ARG A 76 -1.67 17.56 -10.01
C ARG A 76 -1.18 17.54 -8.58
N ALA A 77 0.13 17.62 -8.44
CA ALA A 77 0.80 17.79 -7.17
C ALA A 77 0.21 18.99 -6.37
N PRO A 78 0.25 18.97 -5.04
CA PRO A 78 0.67 17.87 -4.15
C PRO A 78 -0.48 16.92 -3.72
N LYS A 79 -1.70 17.10 -4.23
CA LYS A 79 -2.89 16.33 -3.83
C LYS A 79 -3.02 15.03 -4.63
N THR A 80 -1.97 14.20 -4.61
CA THR A 80 -1.88 12.92 -5.33
C THR A 80 -1.30 11.83 -4.41
N PHE A 81 -1.32 10.58 -4.86
CA PHE A 81 -0.76 9.48 -4.06
C PHE A 81 0.73 9.65 -3.81
N THR A 82 1.50 10.03 -4.82
CA THR A 82 2.95 10.22 -4.73
C THR A 82 3.37 11.63 -4.33
N ARG A 83 2.44 12.59 -4.23
CA ARG A 83 2.68 14.05 -4.18
C ARG A 83 3.37 14.63 -5.42
N GLU A 84 3.47 13.85 -6.49
CA GLU A 84 3.94 14.28 -7.82
C GLU A 84 2.72 14.51 -8.73
N ASP A 85 2.92 15.02 -9.95
CA ASP A 85 1.90 14.97 -10.97
C ASP A 85 1.65 13.52 -11.37
N VAL A 86 0.38 13.12 -11.41
CA VAL A 86 -0.04 11.76 -11.75
C VAL A 86 -1.06 11.78 -12.87
N VAL A 87 -0.87 10.89 -13.84
CA VAL A 87 -1.86 10.62 -14.87
C VAL A 87 -2.24 9.15 -14.84
N GLU A 88 -3.53 8.85 -14.89
CA GLU A 88 -4.03 7.49 -15.03
C GLU A 88 -4.77 7.34 -16.35
N ILE A 89 -4.29 6.44 -17.19
CA ILE A 89 -4.91 6.09 -18.47
C ILE A 89 -5.74 4.84 -18.24
N ASN A 90 -7.06 5.01 -18.20
CA ASN A 90 -8.01 3.92 -18.07
C ASN A 90 -8.38 3.42 -19.47
N CYS A 91 -7.85 2.29 -19.85
CA CYS A 91 -7.99 1.64 -21.15
C CYS A 91 -8.80 0.33 -21.04
N HIS A 92 -9.08 -0.33 -22.16
CA HIS A 92 -9.59 -1.68 -22.10
C HIS A 92 -8.57 -2.65 -21.48
N GLY A 93 -9.05 -3.56 -20.63
CA GLY A 93 -8.23 -4.44 -19.80
C GLY A 93 -7.67 -5.67 -20.55
N GLY A 94 -7.56 -5.62 -21.88
CA GLY A 94 -6.89 -6.64 -22.67
C GLY A 94 -5.36 -6.53 -22.57
N ILE A 95 -4.67 -7.68 -22.42
CA ILE A 95 -3.21 -7.74 -22.25
C ILE A 95 -2.47 -6.98 -23.36
N VAL A 96 -2.93 -7.07 -24.61
CA VAL A 96 -2.27 -6.43 -25.75
C VAL A 96 -2.42 -4.90 -25.69
N ALA A 97 -3.63 -4.41 -25.46
CA ALA A 97 -3.92 -2.96 -25.44
C ALA A 97 -3.13 -2.27 -24.33
N ILE A 98 -3.22 -2.78 -23.10
CA ILE A 98 -2.56 -2.16 -21.94
C ILE A 98 -1.03 -2.16 -22.06
N ASN A 99 -0.43 -3.26 -22.59
CA ASN A 99 1.02 -3.33 -22.82
C ASN A 99 1.47 -2.38 -23.93
N ARG A 100 0.69 -2.23 -25.01
CA ARG A 100 0.98 -1.25 -26.07
C ARG A 100 0.97 0.17 -25.54
N ILE A 101 0.00 0.52 -24.69
CA ILE A 101 -0.07 1.83 -24.05
C ILE A 101 1.12 2.06 -23.12
N LEU A 102 1.47 1.08 -22.27
CA LEU A 102 2.65 1.19 -21.42
C LEU A 102 3.93 1.39 -22.26
N GLN A 103 4.16 0.56 -23.27
CA GLN A 103 5.33 0.70 -24.15
C GLN A 103 5.38 2.06 -24.85
N LEU A 104 4.21 2.59 -25.26
CA LEU A 104 4.14 3.92 -25.87
C LEU A 104 4.55 5.00 -24.87
N VAL A 105 4.04 4.96 -23.65
CA VAL A 105 4.39 5.90 -22.56
C VAL A 105 5.89 5.83 -22.23
N LEU A 106 6.48 4.63 -22.18
CA LEU A 106 7.93 4.46 -21.98
C LEU A 106 8.75 5.06 -23.13
N ARG A 107 8.29 4.91 -24.37
CA ARG A 107 8.93 5.56 -25.52
C ARG A 107 8.90 7.09 -25.49
N MET A 108 7.88 7.67 -24.84
CA MET A 108 7.74 9.13 -24.68
C MET A 108 8.57 9.67 -23.51
N GLY A 109 9.34 8.83 -22.83
CA GLY A 109 10.33 9.26 -21.84
C GLY A 109 10.01 8.89 -20.39
N ALA A 110 8.95 8.15 -20.12
CA ALA A 110 8.78 7.55 -18.80
C ALA A 110 9.71 6.34 -18.63
N ARG A 111 10.14 6.07 -17.41
CA ARG A 111 10.81 4.83 -17.03
C ARG A 111 9.80 3.82 -16.47
N LEU A 112 10.04 2.53 -16.67
CA LEU A 112 9.25 1.50 -16.00
C LEU A 112 9.46 1.59 -14.48
N ALA A 113 8.37 1.64 -13.73
CA ALA A 113 8.42 1.68 -12.27
C ALA A 113 8.93 0.35 -11.69
N GLU A 114 9.72 0.43 -10.63
CA GLU A 114 10.09 -0.73 -9.82
C GLU A 114 8.90 -1.21 -8.96
N PRO A 115 8.87 -2.49 -8.53
CA PRO A 115 7.85 -2.96 -7.61
C PRO A 115 7.80 -2.10 -6.33
N GLY A 116 6.60 -1.56 -6.03
CA GLY A 116 6.39 -0.71 -4.85
C GLY A 116 6.86 0.75 -4.98
N GLU A 117 7.37 1.17 -6.15
CA GLU A 117 7.99 2.49 -6.32
C GLU A 117 7.03 3.66 -6.09
N PHE A 118 5.78 3.56 -6.49
CA PHE A 118 4.78 4.61 -6.19
C PHE A 118 4.61 4.82 -4.68
N THR A 119 4.58 3.74 -3.90
CA THR A 119 4.48 3.82 -2.43
C THR A 119 5.78 4.35 -1.82
N LYS A 120 6.94 3.95 -2.35
CA LYS A 120 8.25 4.49 -1.97
C LYS A 120 8.30 6.00 -2.18
N ARG A 121 7.81 6.52 -3.33
CA ARG A 121 7.75 7.96 -3.60
C ARG A 121 6.77 8.69 -2.68
N ALA A 122 5.62 8.10 -2.38
CA ALA A 122 4.70 8.64 -1.39
C ALA A 122 5.35 8.81 -0.02
N PHE A 123 6.19 7.86 0.40
CA PHE A 123 6.99 7.95 1.62
C PHE A 123 8.10 9.02 1.52
N LEU A 124 8.91 9.02 0.47
CA LEU A 124 10.00 9.99 0.27
C LEU A 124 9.48 11.42 0.20
N ASN A 125 8.31 11.63 -0.43
CA ASN A 125 7.65 12.93 -0.52
C ASN A 125 6.85 13.30 0.74
N GLY A 126 6.96 12.52 1.81
CA GLY A 126 6.37 12.81 3.12
C GLY A 126 4.84 12.76 3.17
N ARG A 127 4.19 12.04 2.24
CA ARG A 127 2.74 11.82 2.30
C ARG A 127 2.36 10.79 3.36
N ILE A 128 3.11 9.72 3.42
CA ILE A 128 2.93 8.59 4.34
C ILE A 128 4.23 8.31 5.06
N ASP A 129 4.16 7.73 6.24
CA ASP A 129 5.33 7.20 6.94
C ASP A 129 5.59 5.72 6.58
N LEU A 130 6.66 5.15 7.14
CA LEU A 130 7.07 3.78 6.81
C LEU A 130 6.03 2.74 7.23
N SER A 131 5.36 2.94 8.38
CA SER A 131 4.32 2.01 8.85
C SER A 131 3.07 2.06 7.96
N GLN A 132 2.72 3.24 7.46
CA GLN A 132 1.64 3.44 6.51
C GLN A 132 1.99 2.86 5.13
N ALA A 133 3.26 2.99 4.71
CA ALA A 133 3.73 2.40 3.45
C ALA A 133 3.61 0.86 3.46
N GLU A 134 3.93 0.23 4.60
CA GLU A 134 3.76 -1.21 4.80
C GLU A 134 2.27 -1.60 4.78
N ALA A 135 1.41 -0.80 5.42
CA ALA A 135 -0.03 -1.03 5.47
C ALA A 135 -0.71 -1.01 4.09
N VAL A 136 -0.18 -0.27 3.11
CA VAL A 136 -0.69 -0.31 1.71
C VAL A 136 -0.65 -1.73 1.16
N MET A 137 0.47 -2.45 1.35
CA MET A 137 0.61 -3.81 0.87
C MET A 137 -0.25 -4.79 1.68
N ASP A 138 -0.35 -4.59 3.00
CA ASP A 138 -1.18 -5.40 3.87
C ASP A 138 -2.67 -5.27 3.51
N LEU A 139 -3.12 -4.07 3.13
CA LEU A 139 -4.48 -3.83 2.66
C LEU A 139 -4.78 -4.57 1.35
N ILE A 140 -3.83 -4.52 0.39
CA ILE A 140 -3.97 -5.21 -0.92
C ILE A 140 -4.00 -6.74 -0.73
N ARG A 141 -3.24 -7.27 0.24
CA ARG A 141 -3.12 -8.71 0.52
C ARG A 141 -4.09 -9.24 1.56
N ALA A 142 -4.90 -8.39 2.16
CA ALA A 142 -5.84 -8.80 3.21
C ALA A 142 -6.74 -9.95 2.76
N LYS A 143 -6.84 -10.99 3.58
CA LYS A 143 -7.63 -12.22 3.30
C LYS A 143 -8.94 -12.28 4.08
N THR A 144 -9.11 -11.41 5.07
CA THR A 144 -10.31 -11.34 5.91
C THR A 144 -10.66 -9.88 6.19
N ASP A 145 -11.94 -9.61 6.52
CA ASP A 145 -12.39 -8.27 6.90
C ASP A 145 -11.62 -7.71 8.09
N LYS A 146 -11.24 -8.57 9.06
CA LYS A 146 -10.45 -8.14 10.22
C LYS A 146 -9.03 -7.72 9.80
N SER A 147 -8.38 -8.47 8.90
CA SER A 147 -7.06 -8.09 8.40
C SER A 147 -7.12 -6.78 7.59
N MET A 148 -8.16 -6.62 6.76
CA MET A 148 -8.41 -5.38 6.02
C MET A 148 -8.61 -4.18 6.96
N GLN A 149 -9.47 -4.32 8.00
CA GLN A 149 -9.70 -3.26 8.97
C GLN A 149 -8.43 -2.87 9.73
N MET A 150 -7.59 -3.85 10.09
CA MET A 150 -6.31 -3.58 10.73
C MET A 150 -5.37 -2.80 9.82
N ALA A 151 -5.23 -3.22 8.55
CA ALA A 151 -4.42 -2.52 7.58
C ALA A 151 -4.92 -1.08 7.35
N MET A 152 -6.25 -0.86 7.31
CA MET A 152 -6.82 0.48 7.20
C MET A 152 -6.47 1.36 8.40
N ARG A 153 -6.60 0.89 9.64
CA ARG A 153 -6.21 1.64 10.84
C ARG A 153 -4.73 2.03 10.83
N GLN A 154 -3.87 1.10 10.39
CA GLN A 154 -2.43 1.36 10.26
C GLN A 154 -2.18 2.39 9.15
N LEU A 155 -2.88 2.32 8.01
CA LEU A 155 -2.81 3.30 6.92
C LEU A 155 -3.30 4.69 7.37
N ASP A 156 -4.31 4.76 8.26
CA ASP A 156 -4.81 5.99 8.87
C ASP A 156 -3.83 6.57 9.93
N GLY A 157 -2.72 5.87 10.19
CA GLY A 157 -1.64 6.33 11.04
C GLY A 157 -1.89 6.15 12.54
N GLU A 158 -2.78 5.25 12.98
CA GLU A 158 -3.02 4.99 14.41
C GLU A 158 -1.73 4.55 15.12
N LEU A 159 -0.96 3.64 14.53
CA LEU A 159 0.31 3.18 15.09
C LEU A 159 1.33 4.33 15.19
N SER A 160 1.44 5.14 14.15
CA SER A 160 2.35 6.28 14.11
C SER A 160 2.02 7.32 15.18
N LYS A 161 0.72 7.59 15.40
CA LYS A 161 0.27 8.48 16.48
C LYS A 161 0.65 7.95 17.87
N LEU A 162 0.47 6.65 18.12
CA LEU A 162 0.85 6.02 19.38
C LEU A 162 2.36 6.14 19.63
N ILE A 163 3.17 5.86 18.62
CA ILE A 163 4.64 5.98 18.71
C ILE A 163 5.04 7.45 18.92
N GLN A 164 4.42 8.39 18.21
CA GLN A 164 4.69 9.82 18.37
C GLN A 164 4.34 10.32 19.77
N ASN A 165 3.24 9.88 20.36
CA ASN A 165 2.86 10.23 21.74
C ASN A 165 3.90 9.74 22.74
N LEU A 166 4.32 8.46 22.66
CA LEU A 166 5.37 7.92 23.54
C LEU A 166 6.69 8.66 23.37
N ARG A 167 7.07 8.98 22.12
CA ARG A 167 8.26 9.78 21.83
C ARG A 167 8.16 11.18 22.44
N GLN A 168 7.00 11.82 22.34
CA GLN A 168 6.79 13.16 22.91
C GLN A 168 6.87 13.16 24.44
N GLU A 169 6.35 12.12 25.10
CA GLU A 169 6.50 11.96 26.55
C GLU A 169 7.96 11.81 26.96
N ILE A 170 8.77 11.06 26.21
CA ILE A 170 10.22 10.96 26.45
C ILE A 170 10.90 12.31 26.27
N LEU A 171 10.59 13.04 25.19
CA LEU A 171 11.18 14.35 24.92
C LEU A 171 10.81 15.39 25.99
N ASN A 172 9.54 15.40 26.42
CA ASN A 172 9.10 16.31 27.49
C ASN A 172 9.78 15.99 28.80
N THR A 173 9.96 14.69 29.12
CA THR A 173 10.68 14.27 30.33
C THR A 173 12.15 14.68 30.27
N LEU A 174 12.80 14.51 29.12
CA LEU A 174 14.19 14.89 28.90
C LEU A 174 14.36 16.40 29.03
N ALA A 175 13.52 17.21 28.39
CA ALA A 175 13.55 18.65 28.46
C ALA A 175 13.39 19.16 29.91
N GLN A 176 12.48 18.52 30.67
CA GLN A 176 12.29 18.89 32.08
C GLN A 176 13.53 18.56 32.93
N VAL A 177 14.20 17.44 32.68
CA VAL A 177 15.48 17.10 33.35
C VAL A 177 16.55 18.09 32.98
N GLU A 178 16.69 18.47 31.70
CA GLU A 178 17.69 19.45 31.24
C GLU A 178 17.47 20.81 31.89
N VAL A 179 16.21 21.29 31.93
CA VAL A 179 15.91 22.59 32.62
C VAL A 179 16.25 22.54 34.09
N ASN A 180 15.99 21.47 34.82
CA ASN A 180 16.32 21.36 36.25
C ASN A 180 17.83 21.28 36.49
N ILE A 181 18.61 20.80 35.52
CA ILE A 181 20.09 20.76 35.61
C ILE A 181 20.68 22.14 35.29
N ASP A 182 20.21 22.77 34.20
CA ASP A 182 20.82 23.99 33.66
C ASP A 182 20.38 25.26 34.43
N TYR A 183 19.19 25.22 35.03
CA TYR A 183 18.56 26.38 35.71
C TYR A 183 17.96 25.97 37.06
N PRO A 184 18.78 25.53 38.03
CA PRO A 184 18.30 25.08 39.34
C PRO A 184 17.69 26.18 40.19
N GLU A 185 17.88 27.47 39.83
CA GLU A 185 17.35 28.64 40.53
C GLU A 185 15.93 29.04 40.14
N TYR A 186 15.30 28.38 39.14
CA TYR A 186 13.92 28.67 38.74
C TYR A 186 12.92 27.92 39.61
N ASP A 187 12.34 28.56 40.61
CA ASP A 187 11.36 28.01 41.54
C ASP A 187 9.97 27.73 40.88
N ASP A 188 9.73 28.26 39.68
CA ASP A 188 8.47 28.08 38.92
C ASP A 188 8.46 26.87 38.02
N VAL A 189 9.55 26.15 37.91
CA VAL A 189 9.65 24.88 37.17
C VAL A 189 9.48 23.72 38.14
N GLU A 190 8.55 22.79 37.81
CA GLU A 190 8.35 21.58 38.59
C GLU A 190 9.67 20.79 38.72
N GLU A 191 10.08 20.50 39.93
CA GLU A 191 11.32 19.79 40.21
C GLU A 191 11.20 18.32 39.74
N MET A 192 12.12 17.90 38.85
CA MET A 192 12.21 16.53 38.40
C MET A 192 12.85 15.65 39.49
N THR A 193 12.06 15.19 40.44
CA THR A 193 12.51 14.22 41.42
C THR A 193 12.83 12.88 40.82
N LEU A 194 13.73 12.10 41.45
CA LEU A 194 14.04 10.73 41.00
C LEU A 194 12.79 9.84 40.97
N GLN A 195 11.85 10.08 41.88
CA GLN A 195 10.58 9.34 41.89
C GLN A 195 9.72 9.67 40.69
N LEU A 196 9.52 10.95 40.34
CA LEU A 196 8.75 11.40 39.20
C LEU A 196 9.36 10.90 37.89
N LEU A 197 10.70 10.94 37.77
CA LEU A 197 11.42 10.40 36.62
C LEU A 197 11.17 8.87 36.44
N ARG A 198 11.18 8.11 37.54
CA ARG A 198 10.88 6.69 37.54
C ARG A 198 9.45 6.43 37.11
N GLU A 199 8.47 7.18 37.63
CA GLU A 199 7.06 7.03 37.26
C GLU A 199 6.82 7.31 35.78
N LYS A 200 7.35 8.44 35.24
CA LYS A 200 7.26 8.76 33.80
C LYS A 200 7.91 7.70 32.92
N THR A 201 9.12 7.24 33.29
CA THR A 201 9.82 6.18 32.54
C THR A 201 9.05 4.85 32.57
N GLN A 202 8.44 4.53 33.71
CA GLN A 202 7.64 3.31 33.85
C GLN A 202 6.37 3.37 33.00
N GLN A 203 5.69 4.51 32.93
CA GLN A 203 4.51 4.72 32.07
C GLN A 203 4.86 4.50 30.58
N VAL A 204 5.94 5.14 30.11
CA VAL A 204 6.43 4.95 28.73
C VAL A 204 6.79 3.47 28.47
N SER A 205 7.50 2.82 29.39
CA SER A 205 7.86 1.41 29.27
C SER A 205 6.62 0.50 29.19
N GLN A 206 5.59 0.78 30.00
CA GLN A 206 4.32 0.04 29.93
C GLN A 206 3.61 0.25 28.60
N GLY A 207 3.57 1.49 28.07
CA GLY A 207 3.01 1.78 26.76
C GLY A 207 3.71 1.01 25.63
N ILE A 208 5.04 1.00 25.64
CA ILE A 208 5.85 0.24 24.66
C ILE A 208 5.56 -1.27 24.78
N ARG A 209 5.52 -1.82 26.00
CA ARG A 209 5.22 -3.24 26.22
C ARG A 209 3.81 -3.61 25.76
N ALA A 210 2.83 -2.73 25.96
CA ALA A 210 1.47 -2.96 25.45
C ALA A 210 1.46 -3.08 23.93
N LEU A 211 2.16 -2.20 23.21
CA LEU A 211 2.31 -2.29 21.75
C LEU A 211 3.00 -3.58 21.31
N LEU A 212 4.09 -3.97 21.97
CA LEU A 212 4.82 -5.20 21.67
C LEU A 212 3.95 -6.46 21.89
N ASN A 213 3.13 -6.49 22.94
CA ASN A 213 2.25 -7.61 23.22
C ASN A 213 1.15 -7.81 22.15
N THR A 214 0.74 -6.72 21.49
CA THR A 214 -0.25 -6.80 20.40
C THR A 214 0.37 -7.20 19.06
N ALA A 215 1.69 -7.06 18.89
CA ALA A 215 2.38 -7.32 17.63
C ALA A 215 2.25 -8.78 17.16
N SER A 216 2.29 -9.75 18.07
CA SER A 216 2.11 -11.18 17.75
C SER A 216 0.71 -11.50 17.23
N GLN A 217 -0.32 -10.88 17.81
CA GLN A 217 -1.70 -11.03 17.35
C GLN A 217 -1.90 -10.38 15.97
N GLY A 218 -1.32 -9.19 15.77
CA GLY A 218 -1.32 -8.51 14.49
C GLY A 218 -0.70 -9.37 13.38
N LYS A 219 0.43 -10.01 13.65
CA LYS A 219 1.07 -10.92 12.71
C LYS A 219 0.18 -12.10 12.30
N ILE A 220 -0.55 -12.69 13.24
CA ILE A 220 -1.50 -13.77 12.95
C ILE A 220 -2.63 -13.30 12.04
N LEU A 221 -3.17 -12.12 12.28
CA LEU A 221 -4.24 -11.57 11.44
C LEU A 221 -3.77 -11.18 10.04
N ARG A 222 -2.50 -10.79 9.88
CA ARG A 222 -1.89 -10.43 8.61
C ARG A 222 -1.49 -11.66 7.81
N ASP A 223 -0.63 -12.50 8.39
CA ASP A 223 0.02 -13.61 7.69
C ASP A 223 -0.82 -14.89 7.70
N GLY A 224 -1.77 -14.99 8.63
CA GLY A 224 -2.53 -16.20 8.90
C GLY A 224 -1.78 -17.20 9.76
N LEU A 225 -2.52 -18.25 10.17
CA LEU A 225 -1.96 -19.40 10.89
C LEU A 225 -1.73 -20.55 9.92
N LYS A 226 -0.49 -20.99 9.80
CA LYS A 226 -0.14 -22.22 9.07
C LYS A 226 -0.76 -23.41 9.78
N THR A 227 -1.73 -24.06 9.15
CA THR A 227 -2.56 -25.10 9.74
C THR A 227 -2.47 -26.38 8.93
N ALA A 228 -2.11 -27.49 9.58
CA ALA A 228 -2.08 -28.83 8.99
C ALA A 228 -3.19 -29.71 9.57
N ILE A 229 -3.94 -30.42 8.74
CA ILE A 229 -4.92 -31.40 9.15
C ILE A 229 -4.25 -32.78 9.17
N VAL A 230 -4.03 -33.32 10.37
CA VAL A 230 -3.35 -34.61 10.55
C VAL A 230 -4.29 -35.67 11.10
N GLY A 231 -4.08 -36.94 10.72
CA GLY A 231 -4.90 -38.07 11.21
C GLY A 231 -4.66 -39.34 10.38
N ARG A 232 -5.18 -40.47 10.86
CA ARG A 232 -5.10 -41.76 10.15
C ARG A 232 -5.74 -41.69 8.77
N PRO A 233 -5.37 -42.55 7.81
CA PRO A 233 -6.07 -42.66 6.52
C PRO A 233 -7.57 -42.90 6.72
N ASN A 234 -8.42 -42.33 5.84
CA ASN A 234 -9.87 -42.55 5.80
C ASN A 234 -10.69 -42.11 7.05
N VAL A 235 -10.16 -41.21 7.89
CA VAL A 235 -10.89 -40.67 9.07
C VAL A 235 -11.70 -39.40 8.74
N GLY A 236 -11.79 -38.98 7.50
CA GLY A 236 -12.58 -37.80 7.08
C GLY A 236 -11.81 -36.48 6.98
N LYS A 237 -10.46 -36.52 6.90
CA LYS A 237 -9.64 -35.32 6.73
C LYS A 237 -10.07 -34.48 5.51
N SER A 238 -10.21 -35.10 4.36
CA SER A 238 -10.65 -34.42 3.13
C SER A 238 -12.11 -33.91 3.21
N SER A 239 -12.98 -34.63 3.94
CA SER A 239 -14.34 -34.17 4.17
C SER A 239 -14.38 -32.92 5.05
N LEU A 240 -13.57 -32.90 6.13
CA LEU A 240 -13.41 -31.72 6.97
C LEU A 240 -12.84 -30.54 6.20
N LEU A 241 -11.79 -30.78 5.40
CA LEU A 241 -11.20 -29.76 4.55
C LEU A 241 -12.23 -29.17 3.57
N ASN A 242 -13.01 -30.03 2.90
CA ASN A 242 -14.04 -29.61 1.97
C ASN A 242 -15.17 -28.81 2.64
N VAL A 243 -15.54 -29.14 3.87
CA VAL A 243 -16.52 -28.37 4.65
C VAL A 243 -15.96 -26.99 5.00
N LEU A 244 -14.75 -26.92 5.54
CA LEU A 244 -14.07 -25.66 5.84
C LEU A 244 -13.95 -24.76 4.61
N LEU A 245 -13.60 -25.32 3.46
CA LEU A 245 -13.48 -24.58 2.21
C LEU A 245 -14.84 -24.14 1.63
N ARG A 246 -15.92 -24.86 1.89
CA ARG A 246 -17.28 -24.51 1.40
C ARG A 246 -17.97 -23.44 2.24
N GLU A 247 -17.82 -23.48 3.55
CA GLU A 247 -18.56 -22.62 4.46
C GLU A 247 -17.91 -21.24 4.66
N GLU A 248 -16.58 -21.14 4.54
CA GLU A 248 -15.83 -19.92 4.87
C GLU A 248 -14.72 -19.59 3.86
N LYS A 249 -14.95 -19.77 2.56
CA LYS A 249 -13.95 -19.31 1.57
C LYS A 249 -13.68 -17.82 1.76
N ALA A 250 -12.49 -17.48 2.26
CA ALA A 250 -11.91 -16.19 1.94
C ALA A 250 -11.90 -16.08 0.41
N ILE A 251 -12.29 -14.94 -0.12
CA ILE A 251 -12.34 -14.69 -1.57
C ILE A 251 -10.95 -15.03 -2.16
N VAL A 252 -10.81 -16.22 -2.71
CA VAL A 252 -9.61 -16.62 -3.43
C VAL A 252 -9.72 -15.97 -4.79
N THR A 253 -9.02 -14.89 -5.00
CA THR A 253 -8.73 -14.43 -6.35
C THR A 253 -7.65 -15.34 -6.90
N ASP A 254 -7.99 -16.14 -7.91
CA ASP A 254 -7.00 -16.82 -8.74
C ASP A 254 -6.14 -15.75 -9.41
N ILE A 255 -4.97 -15.46 -8.81
CA ILE A 255 -3.98 -14.62 -9.49
C ILE A 255 -3.33 -15.51 -10.53
N ALA A 256 -3.84 -15.43 -11.75
CA ALA A 256 -3.22 -16.08 -12.91
C ALA A 256 -1.80 -15.52 -13.09
N GLY A 257 -0.78 -16.35 -12.89
CA GLY A 257 0.62 -15.94 -13.15
C GLY A 257 1.69 -16.59 -12.28
N THR A 258 1.36 -17.31 -11.23
CA THR A 258 2.35 -18.04 -10.40
C THR A 258 2.27 -19.55 -10.64
N THR A 259 2.73 -19.98 -11.82
CA THR A 259 2.93 -21.39 -12.13
C THR A 259 4.21 -21.89 -11.47
N ARG A 260 4.20 -22.19 -10.15
CA ARG A 260 5.12 -23.15 -9.48
C ARG A 260 5.06 -23.19 -7.96
N ASP A 261 4.28 -22.33 -7.31
CA ASP A 261 4.16 -22.40 -5.86
C ASP A 261 2.89 -23.16 -5.47
N THR A 262 2.99 -24.03 -4.46
CA THR A 262 1.90 -24.76 -3.83
C THR A 262 0.64 -23.89 -3.72
N ILE A 263 -0.49 -24.40 -4.20
CA ILE A 263 -1.79 -23.71 -4.05
C ILE A 263 -2.05 -23.58 -2.54
N GLU A 264 -1.78 -22.41 -2.02
CA GLU A 264 -2.06 -22.08 -0.62
C GLU A 264 -3.54 -21.72 -0.51
N GLU A 265 -4.31 -22.59 0.12
CA GLU A 265 -5.72 -22.33 0.39
C GLU A 265 -5.88 -21.65 1.74
N TYR A 266 -6.60 -20.50 1.76
CA TYR A 266 -6.92 -19.77 2.98
C TYR A 266 -8.37 -20.00 3.37
N VAL A 267 -8.59 -20.30 4.66
CA VAL A 267 -9.91 -20.40 5.28
C VAL A 267 -10.04 -19.31 6.33
N ASN A 268 -11.16 -18.58 6.29
CA ASN A 268 -11.46 -17.56 7.29
C ASN A 268 -12.19 -18.18 8.50
N VAL A 269 -11.53 -18.30 9.63
CA VAL A 269 -12.18 -18.77 10.86
C VAL A 269 -12.36 -17.60 11.82
N ARG A 270 -13.60 -17.08 11.89
CA ARG A 270 -13.98 -15.93 12.75
C ARG A 270 -13.09 -14.69 12.56
N GLY A 271 -12.65 -14.45 11.33
CA GLY A 271 -11.80 -13.31 10.96
C GLY A 271 -10.31 -13.57 11.09
N VAL A 272 -9.90 -14.80 11.42
CA VAL A 272 -8.49 -15.23 11.41
C VAL A 272 -8.25 -16.06 10.15
N PRO A 273 -7.30 -15.67 9.27
CA PRO A 273 -6.95 -16.48 8.10
C PRO A 273 -6.15 -17.71 8.53
N LEU A 274 -6.63 -18.90 8.16
CA LEU A 274 -5.88 -20.14 8.29
C LEU A 274 -5.30 -20.51 6.93
N GLN A 275 -3.98 -20.60 6.84
CA GLN A 275 -3.27 -21.09 5.67
C GLN A 275 -3.19 -22.61 5.76
N LEU A 276 -3.97 -23.31 4.94
CA LEU A 276 -3.99 -24.75 4.93
C LEU A 276 -2.75 -25.28 4.22
N ILE A 277 -1.96 -26.10 4.91
CA ILE A 277 -0.84 -26.81 4.32
C ILE A 277 -1.35 -28.19 3.91
N ASP A 278 -1.27 -28.51 2.60
CA ASP A 278 -1.60 -29.85 2.13
C ASP A 278 -0.61 -30.86 2.72
N THR A 279 -1.08 -31.61 3.69
CA THR A 279 -0.41 -32.81 4.15
C THR A 279 -0.86 -33.94 3.25
N ALA A 280 -0.17 -34.11 2.11
CA ALA A 280 -0.27 -35.32 1.34
C ALA A 280 -0.09 -36.51 2.30
N GLY A 281 -1.21 -37.18 2.59
CA GLY A 281 -1.24 -38.35 3.44
C GLY A 281 -1.05 -39.63 2.64
#